data_93c1a52cf40d547443f65c6985a0af50
#
_entry.id   93c1a52cf40d547443f65c6985a0af50
#
_cell.length_a   1.000
_cell.length_b   1.000
_cell.length_c   1.000
_cell.angle_alpha   90.00
_cell.angle_beta   90.00
_cell.angle_gamma   90.00
#
_symmetry.space_group_name_H-M   'P 1'
#
loop_
_entity.id
_entity.type
_entity.pdbx_description
1 polymer ?
#
loop_
_entity_poly.entity_id
_entity_poly.type
_entity_poly.pdbx_seq_one_letter_code
_entity_poly.pdbx_strand_id
1 'polypeptide(L)'
;EGNANAGAYCAAKAGVIAMTRCMAEAWAQHGIRVNCVCPGLTETEMAHTLSPEVHRMIMQNTPLGRIGEPEELAAVARFLLSEESSFMTGQTVVASGGRVMIPG
;
A
#
# COMPACT_ATOMS: atom_id res chain seq x y z
N GLU A 1 -17.71 -1.22 16.42
CA GLU A 1 -16.41 -0.60 16.63
C GLU A 1 -15.41 -0.92 15.53
N GLY A 2 -15.20 -2.18 15.27
CA GLY A 2 -14.28 -2.55 14.21
C GLY A 2 -14.74 -2.03 12.86
N ASN A 3 -16.04 -2.05 12.63
CA ASN A 3 -16.60 -1.63 11.37
C ASN A 3 -16.42 -0.14 11.12
N ALA A 4 -16.56 0.67 12.16
CA ALA A 4 -16.39 2.11 12.01
C ALA A 4 -14.96 2.45 11.63
N ASN A 5 -13.99 1.80 12.30
CA ASN A 5 -12.59 2.03 12.01
C ASN A 5 -12.21 1.52 10.61
N ALA A 6 -12.77 0.38 10.22
CA ALA A 6 -12.50 -0.17 8.90
C ALA A 6 -13.06 0.73 7.81
N GLY A 7 -14.26 1.29 8.02
CA GLY A 7 -14.86 2.20 7.06
C GLY A 7 -14.03 3.46 6.86
N ALA A 8 -13.56 4.05 7.98
CA ALA A 8 -12.74 5.25 7.91
C ALA A 8 -11.41 4.96 7.20
N TYR A 9 -10.83 3.79 7.47
CA TYR A 9 -9.57 3.40 6.84
C TYR A 9 -9.75 3.23 5.33
N CYS A 10 -10.83 2.56 4.91
CA CYS A 10 -11.10 2.36 3.49
C CYS A 10 -11.35 3.69 2.78
N ALA A 11 -12.08 4.60 3.43
CA ALA A 11 -12.33 5.91 2.84
C ALA A 11 -11.04 6.69 2.66
N ALA A 12 -10.16 6.66 3.66
CA ALA A 12 -8.89 7.36 3.58
C ALA A 12 -8.03 6.77 2.47
N LYS A 13 -8.02 5.45 2.34
CA LYS A 13 -7.24 4.78 1.30
C LYS A 13 -7.75 5.14 -0.08
N ALA A 14 -9.08 5.09 -0.27
CA ALA A 14 -9.68 5.45 -1.55
C ALA A 14 -9.37 6.90 -1.90
N GLY A 15 -9.37 7.77 -0.90
CA GLY A 15 -9.03 9.17 -1.10
C GLY A 15 -7.61 9.36 -1.60
N VAL A 16 -6.66 8.63 -1.01
CA VAL A 16 -5.26 8.72 -1.44
C VAL A 16 -5.10 8.23 -2.87
N ILE A 17 -5.79 7.15 -3.23
CA ILE A 17 -5.71 6.61 -4.59
C ILE A 17 -6.28 7.62 -5.58
N ALA A 18 -7.43 8.20 -5.28
CA ALA A 18 -8.05 9.18 -6.16
C ALA A 18 -7.16 10.42 -6.30
N MET A 19 -6.60 10.88 -5.19
CA MET A 19 -5.71 12.05 -5.22
C MET A 19 -4.47 11.76 -6.06
N THR A 20 -3.92 10.55 -5.94
CA THR A 20 -2.76 10.16 -6.72
C THR A 20 -3.04 10.29 -8.22
N ARG A 21 -4.19 9.81 -8.65
CA ARG A 21 -4.56 9.90 -10.06
C ARG A 21 -4.75 11.35 -10.53
N CYS A 22 -5.41 12.15 -9.71
CA CYS A 22 -5.61 13.55 -10.05
C CYS A 22 -4.30 14.30 -10.14
N MET A 23 -3.41 14.09 -9.18
CA MET A 23 -2.12 14.76 -9.17
C MET A 23 -1.24 14.29 -10.32
N ALA A 24 -1.33 13.00 -10.66
CA ALA A 24 -0.55 12.47 -11.76
C ALA A 24 -0.95 13.16 -13.07
N GLU A 25 -2.24 13.32 -13.29
CA GLU A 25 -2.73 14.00 -14.49
C GLU A 25 -2.33 15.47 -14.49
N ALA A 26 -2.51 16.14 -13.36
CA ALA A 26 -2.26 17.57 -13.30
C ALA A 26 -0.78 17.91 -13.48
N TRP A 27 0.09 17.06 -12.96
CA TRP A 27 1.52 17.38 -12.91
C TRP A 27 2.34 16.70 -14.00
N ALA A 28 1.71 15.87 -14.83
CA ALA A 28 2.44 15.20 -15.90
C ALA A 28 3.09 16.19 -16.86
N GLN A 29 2.41 17.31 -17.11
CA GLN A 29 2.95 18.33 -18.00
C GLN A 29 4.23 18.96 -17.45
N HIS A 30 4.47 18.82 -16.16
CA HIS A 30 5.67 19.34 -15.52
C HIS A 30 6.73 18.27 -15.34
N GLY A 31 6.52 17.10 -15.90
CA GLY A 31 7.47 16.01 -15.77
C GLY A 31 7.50 15.37 -14.40
N ILE A 32 6.42 15.54 -13.63
CA ILE A 32 6.35 14.97 -12.28
C ILE A 32 5.48 13.72 -12.31
N ARG A 33 6.01 12.65 -11.76
CA ARG A 33 5.30 11.38 -11.63
C ARG A 33 4.77 11.23 -10.21
N VAL A 34 3.57 10.71 -10.07
CA VAL A 34 2.93 10.51 -8.78
C VAL A 34 2.35 9.10 -8.75
N ASN A 35 2.82 8.30 -7.83
CA ASN A 35 2.36 6.94 -7.66
C ASN A 35 2.07 6.67 -6.19
N CYS A 36 1.30 5.63 -5.94
CA CYS A 36 0.85 5.28 -4.60
C CYS A 36 1.27 3.86 -4.28
N VAL A 37 1.72 3.65 -3.05
CA VAL A 37 2.07 2.31 -2.57
C VAL A 37 1.09 1.94 -1.48
N CYS A 38 0.46 0.78 -1.63
CA CYS A 38 -0.45 0.23 -0.64
C CYS A 38 0.22 -1.00 -0.01
N PRO A 39 0.73 -0.87 1.21
CA PRO A 39 1.38 -2.01 1.86
C PRO A 39 0.37 -2.92 2.51
N GLY A 40 0.77 -4.17 2.71
CA GLY A 40 0.09 -5.04 3.63
C GLY A 40 0.64 -4.83 5.03
N LEU A 41 0.47 -5.84 5.88
CA LEU A 41 1.02 -5.76 7.22
C LEU A 41 2.53 -5.99 7.16
N THR A 42 3.28 -5.13 7.85
CA THR A 42 4.73 -5.25 7.92
C THR A 42 5.17 -5.33 9.36
N GLU A 43 6.44 -5.67 9.57
CA GLU A 43 7.03 -5.72 10.92
C GLU A 43 7.26 -4.29 11.39
N THR A 44 6.20 -3.70 11.90
CA THR A 44 6.20 -2.36 12.43
C THR A 44 5.58 -2.39 13.82
N GLU A 45 5.56 -1.24 14.46
CA GLU A 45 4.92 -1.16 15.78
C GLU A 45 3.46 -1.57 15.72
N MET A 46 2.77 -1.22 14.62
CA MET A 46 1.37 -1.58 14.50
C MET A 46 1.20 -3.11 14.49
N ALA A 47 2.08 -3.81 13.78
CA ALA A 47 2.02 -5.26 13.74
C ALA A 47 2.23 -5.85 15.13
N HIS A 48 3.12 -5.26 15.92
CA HIS A 48 3.42 -5.75 17.25
C HIS A 48 2.28 -5.51 18.24
N THR A 49 1.38 -4.56 17.94
CA THR A 49 0.28 -4.27 18.84
C THR A 49 -0.92 -5.17 18.62
N LEU A 50 -0.90 -6.00 17.58
CA LEU A 50 -2.00 -6.92 17.30
C LEU A 50 -1.93 -8.13 18.24
N SER A 51 -3.10 -8.69 18.55
CA SER A 51 -3.13 -9.92 19.33
C SER A 51 -2.53 -11.07 18.51
N PRO A 52 -2.01 -12.10 19.18
CA PRO A 52 -1.47 -13.25 18.45
C PRO A 52 -2.49 -13.91 17.53
N GLU A 53 -3.76 -13.92 17.93
CA GLU A 53 -4.80 -14.53 17.11
C GLU A 53 -5.04 -13.75 15.83
N VAL A 54 -5.13 -12.42 15.94
CA VAL A 54 -5.34 -11.57 14.77
C VAL A 54 -4.13 -11.64 13.86
N HIS A 55 -2.94 -11.65 14.47
CA HIS A 55 -1.69 -11.75 13.72
C HIS A 55 -1.67 -13.04 12.90
N ARG A 56 -2.04 -14.15 13.51
CA ARG A 56 -2.04 -15.44 12.83
C ARG A 56 -3.07 -15.46 11.71
N MET A 57 -4.25 -14.88 11.94
CA MET A 57 -5.29 -14.83 10.93
C MET A 57 -4.83 -14.05 9.71
N ILE A 58 -4.16 -12.92 9.93
CA ILE A 58 -3.66 -12.11 8.82
C ILE A 58 -2.62 -12.89 8.03
N MET A 59 -1.72 -13.60 8.73
CA MET A 59 -0.72 -14.40 8.04
C MET A 59 -1.35 -15.53 7.22
N GLN A 60 -2.40 -16.15 7.78
CA GLN A 60 -3.08 -17.23 7.06
C GLN A 60 -3.77 -16.71 5.80
N ASN A 61 -4.23 -15.46 5.82
CA ASN A 61 -4.91 -14.85 4.68
C ASN A 61 -3.96 -14.16 3.72
N THR A 62 -2.67 -14.25 3.98
CA THR A 62 -1.65 -13.68 3.09
C THR A 62 -1.05 -14.82 2.28
N PRO A 63 -1.25 -14.83 0.95
CA PRO A 63 -0.75 -15.93 0.13
C PRO A 63 0.73 -16.27 0.33
N LEU A 64 1.59 -15.24 0.52
CA LEU A 64 3.00 -15.53 0.77
C LEU A 64 3.25 -16.06 2.17
N GLY A 65 2.25 -16.06 3.05
CA GLY A 65 2.31 -16.72 4.34
C GLY A 65 3.20 -16.03 5.36
N ARG A 66 3.50 -14.76 5.16
CA ARG A 66 4.34 -14.04 6.10
C ARG A 66 4.03 -12.55 6.09
N ILE A 67 4.52 -11.88 7.12
CA ILE A 67 4.44 -10.43 7.20
C ILE A 67 5.64 -9.85 6.45
N GLY A 68 5.43 -8.75 5.75
CA GLY A 68 6.50 -8.11 5.01
C GLY A 68 7.47 -7.40 5.92
N GLU A 69 8.70 -7.24 5.43
CA GLU A 69 9.71 -6.46 6.13
C GLU A 69 9.67 -5.02 5.65
N PRO A 70 9.94 -4.04 6.53
CA PRO A 70 9.96 -2.65 6.09
C PRO A 70 10.86 -2.39 4.89
N GLU A 71 11.97 -3.13 4.80
CA GLU A 71 12.89 -2.98 3.68
C GLU A 71 12.27 -3.37 2.36
N GLU A 72 11.30 -4.27 2.39
CA GLU A 72 10.62 -4.67 1.16
C GLU A 72 9.73 -3.54 0.64
N LEU A 73 9.09 -2.82 1.55
CA LEU A 73 8.31 -1.64 1.17
C LEU A 73 9.22 -0.53 0.68
N ALA A 74 10.35 -0.36 1.34
CA ALA A 74 11.32 0.66 0.94
C ALA A 74 11.87 0.37 -0.45
N ALA A 75 12.04 -0.90 -0.79
CA ALA A 75 12.52 -1.28 -2.12
C ALA A 75 11.51 -0.88 -3.19
N VAL A 76 10.22 -1.07 -2.93
CA VAL A 76 9.19 -0.66 -3.87
C VAL A 76 9.22 0.86 -4.05
N ALA A 77 9.33 1.59 -2.96
CA ALA A 77 9.39 3.04 -3.02
C ALA A 77 10.61 3.51 -3.81
N ARG A 78 11.77 2.89 -3.58
CA ARG A 78 12.98 3.24 -4.33
C ARG A 78 12.79 3.02 -5.81
N PHE A 79 12.18 1.91 -6.20
CA PHE A 79 11.91 1.65 -7.61
C PHE A 79 11.03 2.74 -8.20
N LEU A 80 9.96 3.12 -7.50
CA LEU A 80 9.04 4.12 -8.02
C LEU A 80 9.67 5.51 -8.09
N LEU A 81 10.68 5.77 -7.28
CA LEU A 81 11.38 7.06 -7.29
C LEU A 81 12.54 7.08 -8.28
N SER A 82 12.85 5.95 -8.89
CA SER A 82 14.00 5.84 -9.76
C SER A 82 13.61 5.97 -11.23
N GLU A 83 14.64 6.10 -12.09
CA GLU A 83 14.42 6.17 -13.53
C GLU A 83 13.87 4.87 -14.09
N GLU A 84 14.02 3.77 -13.35
CA GLU A 84 13.54 2.48 -13.85
C GLU A 84 12.03 2.46 -13.97
N SER A 85 11.32 3.32 -13.23
CA SER A 85 9.87 3.41 -13.34
C SER A 85 9.44 4.65 -14.12
N SER A 86 10.26 5.12 -15.03
CA SER A 86 10.07 6.42 -15.67
C SER A 86 8.78 6.53 -16.49
N PHE A 87 8.19 5.42 -16.91
CA PHE A 87 6.95 5.45 -17.68
C PHE A 87 5.73 5.18 -16.81
N MET A 88 5.89 5.22 -15.48
CA MET A 88 4.80 4.93 -14.53
C MET A 88 4.37 6.20 -13.81
N THR A 89 3.09 6.53 -13.92
CA THR A 89 2.50 7.59 -13.11
C THR A 89 1.02 7.27 -12.92
N GLY A 90 0.46 7.74 -11.81
CA GLY A 90 -0.95 7.53 -11.52
C GLY A 90 -1.29 6.13 -11.08
N GLN A 91 -0.31 5.32 -10.75
CA GLN A 91 -0.51 3.91 -10.44
C GLN A 91 -0.58 3.66 -8.95
N THR A 92 -1.33 2.62 -8.59
CA THR A 92 -1.38 2.12 -7.22
C THR A 92 -0.70 0.76 -7.23
N VAL A 93 0.41 0.68 -6.49
CA VAL A 93 1.19 -0.56 -6.41
C VAL A 93 0.91 -1.20 -5.06
N VAL A 94 0.40 -2.41 -5.09
CA VAL A 94 0.04 -3.12 -3.87
C VAL A 94 1.16 -4.11 -3.53
N ALA A 95 1.78 -3.91 -2.38
CA ALA A 95 2.85 -4.77 -1.90
C ALA A 95 2.38 -5.40 -0.59
N SER A 96 1.66 -6.51 -0.70
CA SER A 96 0.94 -7.08 0.43
C SER A 96 1.13 -8.58 0.57
N GLY A 97 2.09 -9.17 -0.16
CA GLY A 97 2.26 -10.61 -0.11
C GLY A 97 1.10 -11.36 -0.75
N GLY A 98 0.32 -10.69 -1.56
CA GLY A 98 -0.82 -11.28 -2.24
C GLY A 98 -2.14 -11.09 -1.53
N ARG A 99 -2.12 -10.48 -0.35
CA ARG A 99 -3.37 -10.19 0.36
C ARG A 99 -4.04 -8.99 -0.28
N VAL A 100 -5.14 -9.23 -0.97
CA VAL A 100 -5.84 -8.17 -1.70
C VAL A 100 -6.57 -7.29 -0.70
N MET A 101 -6.17 -6.04 -0.62
CA MET A 101 -6.79 -5.08 0.26
C MET A 101 -7.62 -4.06 -0.48
N ILE A 102 -7.34 -3.89 -1.77
CA ILE A 102 -8.04 -2.94 -2.62
C ILE A 102 -8.31 -3.61 -3.95
N PRO A 103 -9.55 -3.57 -4.44
CA PRO A 103 -9.86 -4.13 -5.75
C PRO A 103 -9.03 -3.44 -6.82
N GLY A 104 -8.50 -4.22 -7.73
CA GLY A 104 -7.54 -3.85 -8.76
C GLY A 104 -7.79 -2.63 -9.59
#